data_3231134030840e10c534a3eaddc683ca
#
_entry.id   3231134030840e10c534a3eaddc683ca
#
_cell.length_a   1.000
_cell.length_b   1.000
_cell.length_c   1.000
_cell.angle_alpha   90.00
_cell.angle_beta   90.00
_cell.angle_gamma   90.00
#
_symmetry.space_group_name_H-M   'P 1'
#
loop_
_entity.id
_entity.type
_entity.pdbx_description
1 polymer ?
#
loop_
_entity_poly.entity_id
_entity_poly.type
_entity_poly.pdbx_seq_one_letter_code
_entity_poly.pdbx_strand_id
1 'polypeptide(L)'
;MKQLTVPTMFEIGKHYSNDQIHYALEVANLGGIRPKLNSQNQLDFVVLITSAEENKKAVRNPYADRIEGDVLTYTGAGLKGEQEISGVNKRLLEQINKPVPILGFVKEAVNQYKFIGFLFLLRHYEDYQLDNEGAMRKVWVFEFQIVPEVGRISIGQFSDIFAPIYNRLKDEVTDDDTKIEVTSKILETSDEIEKLKDVEMLKAKLMTVDPYKFEVVVSNLISHVGFSDVRVTKKSGDEGVDVNALLKNPVSVDLRYSFQVKRWKHSVGRNEVANLRGSMDLNNQGVIIATSHFTESAIHEAKSENKTPINLVGIKELYYVIQATDFKIEKHLL
;
A
#
# COMPACT_ATOMS: atom_id res chain seq x y z
N MET A 1 -20.94 -17.03 -33.29
CA MET A 1 -20.88 -16.43 -31.93
C MET A 1 -20.67 -17.56 -30.94
N LYS A 2 -19.59 -17.56 -30.13
CA LYS A 2 -19.48 -18.54 -29.04
C LYS A 2 -20.57 -18.21 -28.03
N GLN A 3 -21.42 -19.19 -27.72
CA GLN A 3 -22.46 -19.06 -26.71
C GLN A 3 -21.80 -18.73 -25.38
N LEU A 4 -22.20 -17.66 -24.71
CA LEU A 4 -21.68 -17.29 -23.39
C LEU A 4 -22.12 -18.35 -22.38
N THR A 5 -21.16 -19.08 -21.83
CA THR A 5 -21.43 -20.01 -20.73
C THR A 5 -21.36 -19.23 -19.43
N VAL A 6 -22.48 -19.04 -18.77
CA VAL A 6 -22.57 -18.37 -17.47
C VAL A 6 -22.12 -19.37 -16.39
N PRO A 7 -21.10 -19.06 -15.57
CA PRO A 7 -20.65 -19.95 -14.49
C PRO A 7 -21.68 -20.04 -13.36
N THR A 8 -21.79 -21.20 -12.73
CA THR A 8 -22.58 -21.42 -11.52
C THR A 8 -21.74 -21.37 -10.25
N MET A 9 -20.41 -21.29 -10.42
CA MET A 9 -19.43 -21.17 -9.36
C MET A 9 -18.19 -20.42 -9.83
N PHE A 10 -17.48 -19.82 -8.92
CA PHE A 10 -16.17 -19.23 -9.13
C PHE A 10 -15.08 -20.08 -8.45
N GLU A 11 -13.95 -20.26 -9.13
CA GLU A 11 -12.82 -21.07 -8.67
C GLU A 11 -11.58 -20.17 -8.61
N ILE A 12 -10.89 -20.17 -7.46
CA ILE A 12 -9.71 -19.33 -7.25
C ILE A 12 -8.64 -19.64 -8.29
N GLY A 13 -8.01 -18.57 -8.81
CA GLY A 13 -7.00 -18.64 -9.84
C GLY A 13 -7.54 -18.77 -11.28
N LYS A 14 -8.82 -19.08 -11.47
CA LYS A 14 -9.43 -19.10 -12.81
C LYS A 14 -9.77 -17.71 -13.33
N HIS A 15 -9.71 -17.59 -14.64
CA HIS A 15 -10.09 -16.39 -15.38
C HIS A 15 -11.54 -16.48 -15.87
N TYR A 16 -12.21 -15.34 -15.75
CA TYR A 16 -13.58 -15.14 -16.21
C TYR A 16 -13.64 -13.90 -17.08
N SER A 17 -14.55 -13.86 -18.04
CA SER A 17 -14.83 -12.65 -18.80
C SER A 17 -15.66 -11.67 -17.98
N ASN A 18 -15.64 -10.38 -18.37
CA ASN A 18 -16.50 -9.38 -17.74
C ASN A 18 -17.98 -9.73 -17.83
N ASP A 19 -18.39 -10.26 -18.99
CA ASP A 19 -19.76 -10.70 -19.22
C ASP A 19 -20.13 -11.90 -18.33
N GLN A 20 -19.22 -12.85 -18.14
CA GLN A 20 -19.44 -13.97 -17.22
C GLN A 20 -19.67 -13.48 -15.78
N ILE A 21 -18.87 -12.53 -15.31
CA ILE A 21 -19.04 -11.93 -13.97
C ILE A 21 -20.37 -11.17 -13.91
N HIS A 22 -20.64 -10.33 -14.90
CA HIS A 22 -21.85 -9.53 -14.96
C HIS A 22 -23.12 -10.38 -14.92
N TYR A 23 -23.25 -11.37 -15.83
CA TYR A 23 -24.45 -12.19 -15.93
C TYR A 23 -24.59 -13.21 -14.79
N ALA A 24 -23.47 -13.78 -14.32
CA ALA A 24 -23.51 -14.75 -13.23
C ALA A 24 -23.88 -14.14 -11.88
N LEU A 25 -23.43 -12.91 -11.63
CA LEU A 25 -23.61 -12.21 -10.35
C LEU A 25 -24.67 -11.12 -10.40
N GLU A 26 -25.21 -10.85 -11.59
CA GLU A 26 -26.20 -9.79 -11.82
C GLU A 26 -25.74 -8.43 -11.25
N VAL A 27 -24.46 -8.11 -11.42
CA VAL A 27 -23.86 -6.84 -11.01
C VAL A 27 -23.60 -5.94 -12.21
N ALA A 28 -23.26 -4.68 -11.99
CA ALA A 28 -22.87 -3.77 -13.08
C ALA A 28 -21.72 -4.36 -13.92
N ASN A 29 -21.70 -4.07 -15.23
CA ASN A 29 -20.63 -4.50 -16.14
C ASN A 29 -19.46 -3.50 -16.22
N LEU A 30 -19.54 -2.36 -15.53
CA LEU A 30 -18.54 -1.30 -15.46
C LEU A 30 -18.25 -0.93 -14.01
N GLY A 31 -17.07 -0.34 -13.80
CA GLY A 31 -16.58 0.07 -12.47
C GLY A 31 -15.83 -1.04 -11.74
N GLY A 32 -15.02 -0.62 -10.78
CA GLY A 32 -14.23 -1.50 -9.92
C GLY A 32 -15.02 -2.03 -8.72
N ILE A 33 -15.93 -1.23 -8.17
CA ILE A 33 -16.81 -1.61 -7.04
C ILE A 33 -18.23 -1.83 -7.59
N ARG A 34 -18.73 -3.07 -7.47
CA ARG A 34 -20.01 -3.49 -8.04
C ARG A 34 -20.89 -4.15 -6.98
N PRO A 35 -21.70 -3.37 -6.25
CA PRO A 35 -22.60 -3.91 -5.24
C PRO A 35 -23.78 -4.67 -5.87
N LYS A 36 -24.18 -5.78 -5.26
CA LYS A 36 -25.43 -6.47 -5.50
C LYS A 36 -26.37 -6.19 -4.33
N LEU A 37 -27.58 -5.75 -4.65
CA LEU A 37 -28.65 -5.59 -3.67
C LEU A 37 -29.65 -6.73 -3.78
N ASN A 38 -30.18 -7.16 -2.65
CA ASN A 38 -31.27 -8.13 -2.58
C ASN A 38 -32.64 -7.48 -2.88
N SER A 39 -33.70 -8.27 -2.88
CA SER A 39 -35.08 -7.79 -3.14
C SER A 39 -35.59 -6.77 -2.11
N GLN A 40 -34.95 -6.68 -0.94
CA GLN A 40 -35.28 -5.69 0.11
C GLN A 40 -34.39 -4.43 0.04
N ASN A 41 -33.66 -4.27 -1.06
CA ASN A 41 -32.71 -3.15 -1.29
C ASN A 41 -31.56 -3.09 -0.26
N GLN A 42 -31.23 -4.23 0.37
CA GLN A 42 -30.09 -4.37 1.25
C GLN A 42 -28.89 -4.93 0.48
N LEU A 43 -27.70 -4.60 0.92
CA LEU A 43 -26.48 -5.13 0.32
C LEU A 43 -26.35 -6.63 0.59
N ASP A 44 -26.29 -7.40 -0.49
CA ASP A 44 -26.14 -8.85 -0.50
C ASP A 44 -24.65 -9.21 -0.54
N PHE A 45 -23.93 -8.71 -1.54
CA PHE A 45 -22.47 -8.82 -1.65
C PHE A 45 -21.90 -7.69 -2.52
N VAL A 46 -20.57 -7.62 -2.60
CA VAL A 46 -19.85 -6.69 -3.49
C VAL A 46 -18.86 -7.49 -4.36
N VAL A 47 -18.80 -7.15 -5.65
CA VAL A 47 -17.70 -7.55 -6.52
C VAL A 47 -16.68 -6.41 -6.56
N LEU A 48 -15.43 -6.70 -6.24
CA LEU A 48 -14.33 -5.76 -6.29
C LEU A 48 -13.37 -6.17 -7.41
N ILE A 49 -13.12 -5.25 -8.34
CA ILE A 49 -12.21 -5.46 -9.46
C ILE A 49 -11.04 -4.50 -9.36
N THR A 50 -9.84 -5.05 -9.24
CA THR A 50 -8.58 -4.30 -9.36
C THR A 50 -7.87 -4.64 -10.66
N SER A 51 -6.91 -3.84 -11.09
CA SER A 51 -6.08 -4.08 -12.27
C SER A 51 -4.67 -4.49 -11.86
N ALA A 52 -4.10 -5.49 -12.54
CA ALA A 52 -2.70 -5.84 -12.38
C ALA A 52 -1.78 -4.67 -12.73
N GLU A 53 -0.62 -4.57 -12.07
CA GLU A 53 0.33 -3.46 -12.27
C GLU A 53 0.76 -3.28 -13.73
N GLU A 54 0.93 -4.36 -14.48
CA GLU A 54 1.31 -4.31 -15.90
C GLU A 54 0.28 -3.60 -16.77
N ASN A 55 -1.00 -3.71 -16.45
CA ASN A 55 -2.08 -3.05 -17.18
C ASN A 55 -2.24 -1.57 -16.80
N LYS A 56 -1.70 -1.14 -15.66
CA LYS A 56 -1.76 0.26 -15.21
C LYS A 56 -0.88 1.19 -16.07
N LYS A 57 0.19 0.66 -16.68
CA LYS A 57 1.09 1.44 -17.55
C LYS A 57 0.47 1.82 -18.89
N ALA A 58 -0.50 1.06 -19.38
CA ALA A 58 -1.13 1.27 -20.69
C ALA A 58 -2.32 2.23 -20.66
N VAL A 59 -2.90 2.50 -19.50
CA VAL A 59 -4.05 3.39 -19.30
C VAL A 59 -3.66 4.42 -18.24
N ARG A 60 -4.06 5.68 -18.39
CA ARG A 60 -3.96 6.71 -17.33
C ARG A 60 -4.90 6.34 -16.19
N ASN A 61 -4.52 5.31 -15.42
CA ASN A 61 -5.25 4.83 -14.26
C ASN A 61 -4.69 5.52 -13.02
N PRO A 62 -5.45 6.41 -12.36
CA PRO A 62 -4.98 7.13 -11.19
C PRO A 62 -5.02 6.31 -9.89
N TYR A 63 -5.50 5.07 -9.95
CA TYR A 63 -5.62 4.23 -8.77
C TYR A 63 -4.30 3.52 -8.46
N ALA A 64 -3.87 3.60 -7.20
CA ALA A 64 -2.64 2.99 -6.72
C ALA A 64 -2.86 1.59 -6.11
N ASP A 65 -3.86 0.84 -6.64
CA ASP A 65 -4.14 -0.52 -6.16
C ASP A 65 -2.91 -1.41 -6.28
N ARG A 66 -2.70 -2.28 -5.30
CA ARG A 66 -1.62 -3.27 -5.31
C ARG A 66 -1.99 -4.48 -4.47
N ILE A 67 -1.35 -5.61 -4.76
CA ILE A 67 -1.43 -6.84 -3.96
C ILE A 67 -0.02 -7.13 -3.45
N GLU A 68 0.13 -7.23 -2.15
CA GLU A 68 1.38 -7.54 -1.46
C GLU A 68 1.14 -8.72 -0.52
N GLY A 69 1.65 -9.89 -0.89
CA GLY A 69 1.33 -11.13 -0.19
C GLY A 69 -0.16 -11.47 -0.31
N ASP A 70 -0.85 -11.53 0.81
CA ASP A 70 -2.28 -11.77 0.94
C ASP A 70 -3.11 -10.50 1.19
N VAL A 71 -2.50 -9.31 1.07
CA VAL A 71 -3.17 -8.03 1.27
C VAL A 71 -3.38 -7.31 -0.06
N LEU A 72 -4.63 -6.96 -0.35
CA LEU A 72 -5.01 -6.05 -1.42
C LEU A 72 -5.18 -4.64 -0.85
N THR A 73 -4.36 -3.70 -1.29
CA THR A 73 -4.59 -2.26 -1.10
C THR A 73 -5.39 -1.73 -2.30
N TYR A 74 -6.53 -1.16 -2.05
CA TYR A 74 -7.50 -0.72 -3.06
C TYR A 74 -7.85 0.75 -2.90
N THR A 75 -7.75 1.52 -3.96
CA THR A 75 -8.17 2.94 -3.98
C THR A 75 -9.66 3.04 -4.33
N GLY A 76 -10.41 3.76 -3.54
CA GLY A 76 -11.84 4.00 -3.73
C GLY A 76 -12.19 4.56 -5.10
N ALA A 77 -13.45 4.41 -5.50
CA ALA A 77 -13.97 4.89 -6.78
C ALA A 77 -14.02 6.43 -6.84
N GLY A 78 -13.66 6.98 -7.98
CA GLY A 78 -13.62 8.39 -8.31
C GLY A 78 -12.36 8.69 -9.12
N LEU A 79 -12.50 9.29 -10.32
CA LEU A 79 -11.38 9.55 -11.24
C LEU A 79 -10.78 10.93 -11.05
N LYS A 80 -11.59 11.89 -10.60
CA LYS A 80 -11.29 13.32 -10.50
C LYS A 80 -11.77 13.90 -9.18
N GLY A 81 -11.03 14.87 -8.66
CA GLY A 81 -11.35 15.57 -7.43
C GLY A 81 -11.28 14.68 -6.19
N GLU A 82 -11.57 15.25 -5.05
CA GLU A 82 -11.57 14.55 -3.77
C GLU A 82 -12.64 13.44 -3.74
N GLN A 83 -12.27 12.30 -3.17
CA GLN A 83 -13.22 11.20 -2.98
C GLN A 83 -13.98 11.36 -1.66
N GLU A 84 -15.23 10.92 -1.68
CA GLU A 84 -16.08 10.85 -0.50
C GLU A 84 -16.40 9.40 -0.13
N ILE A 85 -16.66 9.15 1.16
CA ILE A 85 -17.29 7.91 1.62
C ILE A 85 -18.78 7.95 1.32
N SER A 86 -19.09 7.93 0.05
CA SER A 86 -20.46 7.93 -0.47
C SER A 86 -20.66 6.88 -1.56
N GLY A 87 -21.86 6.66 -2.01
CA GLY A 87 -22.17 5.75 -3.11
C GLY A 87 -21.55 4.35 -2.94
N VAL A 88 -20.77 3.93 -3.93
CA VAL A 88 -20.16 2.59 -3.93
C VAL A 88 -19.03 2.44 -2.91
N ASN A 89 -18.29 3.52 -2.59
CA ASN A 89 -17.24 3.50 -1.56
C ASN A 89 -17.81 3.13 -0.19
N LYS A 90 -18.98 3.71 0.17
CA LYS A 90 -19.66 3.40 1.43
C LYS A 90 -20.08 1.92 1.54
N ARG A 91 -20.32 1.23 0.40
CA ARG A 91 -20.72 -0.19 0.41
C ARG A 91 -19.64 -1.11 0.92
N LEU A 92 -18.36 -0.75 0.73
CA LEU A 92 -17.24 -1.53 1.26
C LEU A 92 -17.20 -1.50 2.79
N LEU A 93 -17.59 -0.39 3.41
CA LEU A 93 -17.61 -0.23 4.87
C LEU A 93 -18.75 -1.00 5.56
N GLU A 94 -19.76 -1.48 4.84
CA GLU A 94 -20.82 -2.27 5.45
C GLU A 94 -20.28 -3.56 6.07
N GLN A 95 -19.14 -4.08 5.57
CA GLN A 95 -18.49 -5.26 6.12
C GLN A 95 -17.93 -5.05 7.55
N ILE A 96 -17.72 -3.82 8.01
CA ILE A 96 -17.28 -3.53 9.37
C ILE A 96 -18.28 -4.05 10.41
N ASN A 97 -19.57 -3.92 10.10
CA ASN A 97 -20.65 -4.21 11.04
C ASN A 97 -21.38 -5.53 10.80
N LYS A 98 -21.22 -6.13 9.63
CA LYS A 98 -21.93 -7.35 9.24
C LYS A 98 -21.14 -8.15 8.20
N PRO A 99 -21.29 -9.49 8.14
CA PRO A 99 -20.54 -10.37 7.26
C PRO A 99 -20.99 -10.25 5.79
N VAL A 100 -20.80 -9.07 5.19
CA VAL A 100 -21.08 -8.85 3.76
C VAL A 100 -19.95 -9.45 2.93
N PRO A 101 -20.20 -10.44 2.05
CA PRO A 101 -19.18 -11.00 1.19
C PRO A 101 -18.66 -9.94 0.20
N ILE A 102 -17.32 -9.86 0.06
CA ILE A 102 -16.68 -9.08 -1.00
C ILE A 102 -15.85 -10.06 -1.84
N LEU A 103 -16.19 -10.18 -3.12
CA LEU A 103 -15.53 -11.09 -4.06
C LEU A 103 -14.47 -10.33 -4.86
N GLY A 104 -13.21 -10.75 -4.77
CA GLY A 104 -12.07 -10.10 -5.41
C GLY A 104 -11.76 -10.66 -6.79
N PHE A 105 -11.56 -9.78 -7.78
CA PHE A 105 -11.09 -10.12 -9.11
C PHE A 105 -9.94 -9.20 -9.53
N VAL A 106 -8.91 -9.79 -10.14
CA VAL A 106 -7.79 -9.05 -10.73
C VAL A 106 -7.91 -9.08 -12.24
N LYS A 107 -8.02 -7.93 -12.86
CA LYS A 107 -7.98 -7.79 -14.31
C LYS A 107 -6.54 -7.89 -14.79
N GLU A 108 -6.14 -9.03 -15.32
CA GLU A 108 -4.78 -9.27 -15.83
C GLU A 108 -4.64 -8.90 -17.31
N ALA A 109 -5.72 -9.01 -18.11
CA ALA A 109 -5.74 -8.60 -19.51
C ALA A 109 -7.15 -8.16 -19.93
N VAL A 110 -7.29 -7.75 -21.18
CA VAL A 110 -8.61 -7.41 -21.74
C VAL A 110 -9.51 -8.64 -21.64
N ASN A 111 -10.64 -8.48 -20.94
CA ASN A 111 -11.64 -9.51 -20.70
C ASN A 111 -11.12 -10.78 -20.00
N GLN A 112 -10.05 -10.65 -19.20
CA GLN A 112 -9.49 -11.71 -18.37
C GLN A 112 -9.41 -11.23 -16.91
N TYR A 113 -10.31 -11.72 -16.10
CA TYR A 113 -10.47 -11.37 -14.69
C TYR A 113 -10.25 -12.62 -13.85
N LYS A 114 -9.11 -12.68 -13.17
CA LYS A 114 -8.73 -13.77 -12.29
C LYS A 114 -9.45 -13.63 -10.96
N PHE A 115 -10.19 -14.66 -10.56
CA PHE A 115 -10.84 -14.69 -9.26
C PHE A 115 -9.81 -14.98 -8.17
N ILE A 116 -9.77 -14.17 -7.11
CA ILE A 116 -8.79 -14.28 -6.02
C ILE A 116 -9.40 -14.70 -4.67
N GLY A 117 -10.72 -14.87 -4.60
CA GLY A 117 -11.40 -15.31 -3.37
C GLY A 117 -12.24 -14.23 -2.73
N PHE A 118 -12.57 -14.44 -1.45
CA PHE A 118 -13.19 -13.41 -0.62
C PHE A 118 -12.15 -12.39 -0.15
N LEU A 119 -12.64 -11.19 0.14
CA LEU A 119 -11.87 -10.10 0.70
C LEU A 119 -12.45 -9.72 2.07
N PHE A 120 -11.60 -9.70 3.09
CA PHE A 120 -11.94 -9.25 4.43
C PHE A 120 -11.33 -7.87 4.68
N LEU A 121 -12.15 -6.87 5.00
CA LEU A 121 -11.70 -5.50 5.23
C LEU A 121 -10.91 -5.41 6.53
N LEU A 122 -9.62 -5.12 6.42
CA LEU A 122 -8.72 -4.91 7.55
C LEU A 122 -8.84 -3.48 8.08
N ARG A 123 -8.70 -2.50 7.21
CA ARG A 123 -8.78 -1.07 7.56
C ARG A 123 -9.11 -0.21 6.35
N HIS A 124 -9.46 1.03 6.60
CA HIS A 124 -9.60 2.07 5.59
C HIS A 124 -9.05 3.39 6.13
N TYR A 125 -8.54 4.23 5.23
CA TYR A 125 -7.95 5.52 5.59
C TYR A 125 -7.95 6.48 4.41
N GLU A 126 -7.77 7.75 4.70
CA GLU A 126 -7.57 8.78 3.69
C GLU A 126 -6.09 8.79 3.24
N ASP A 127 -5.87 8.97 1.93
CA ASP A 127 -4.55 9.10 1.31
C ASP A 127 -4.61 10.16 0.22
N TYR A 128 -3.46 10.61 -0.27
CA TYR A 128 -3.37 11.58 -1.36
C TYR A 128 -2.72 10.95 -2.59
N GLN A 129 -3.41 11.01 -3.72
CA GLN A 129 -2.97 10.43 -4.98
C GLN A 129 -3.22 11.41 -6.13
N LEU A 130 -2.42 11.29 -7.20
CA LEU A 130 -2.68 12.05 -8.41
C LEU A 130 -3.97 11.54 -9.09
N ASP A 131 -4.79 12.47 -9.58
CA ASP A 131 -5.91 12.12 -10.43
C ASP A 131 -5.45 11.85 -11.89
N ASN A 132 -6.40 11.56 -12.79
CA ASN A 132 -6.11 11.28 -14.19
C ASN A 132 -5.61 12.51 -14.99
N GLU A 133 -5.68 13.72 -14.41
CA GLU A 133 -5.16 14.97 -14.97
C GLU A 133 -3.85 15.41 -14.33
N GLY A 134 -3.37 14.67 -13.32
CA GLY A 134 -2.14 14.95 -12.59
C GLY A 134 -2.31 15.92 -11.43
N ALA A 135 -3.54 16.25 -11.03
CA ALA A 135 -3.81 17.03 -9.83
C ALA A 135 -3.82 16.13 -8.60
N MET A 136 -3.21 16.61 -7.51
CA MET A 136 -3.23 15.91 -6.22
C MET A 136 -4.65 15.98 -5.65
N ARG A 137 -5.15 14.85 -5.17
CA ARG A 137 -6.49 14.74 -4.58
C ARG A 137 -6.50 13.81 -3.39
N LYS A 138 -7.42 14.03 -2.48
CA LYS A 138 -7.73 13.10 -1.40
C LYS A 138 -8.50 11.90 -1.94
N VAL A 139 -8.07 10.71 -1.55
CA VAL A 139 -8.69 9.43 -1.89
C VAL A 139 -8.94 8.60 -0.65
N TRP A 140 -9.89 7.67 -0.73
CA TRP A 140 -10.08 6.63 0.27
C TRP A 140 -9.33 5.38 -0.16
N VAL A 141 -8.55 4.83 0.76
CA VAL A 141 -7.83 3.57 0.58
C VAL A 141 -8.43 2.52 1.51
N PHE A 142 -8.63 1.32 0.96
CA PHE A 142 -9.16 0.17 1.66
C PHE A 142 -8.12 -0.95 1.59
N GLU A 143 -7.75 -1.51 2.72
CA GLU A 143 -6.90 -2.69 2.78
C GLU A 143 -7.72 -3.91 3.12
N PHE A 144 -7.58 -4.95 2.30
CA PHE A 144 -8.30 -6.20 2.44
C PHE A 144 -7.31 -7.36 2.56
N GLN A 145 -7.56 -8.26 3.50
CA GLN A 145 -6.98 -9.58 3.47
C GLN A 145 -7.67 -10.41 2.39
N ILE A 146 -6.88 -11.03 1.53
CA ILE A 146 -7.36 -12.01 0.54
C ILE A 146 -7.54 -13.34 1.28
N VAL A 147 -8.73 -13.93 1.19
CA VAL A 147 -9.09 -15.19 1.86
C VAL A 147 -9.18 -16.31 0.82
N PRO A 148 -8.10 -17.05 0.56
CA PRO A 148 -8.05 -18.09 -0.47
C PRO A 148 -8.53 -19.47 0.02
N GLU A 149 -9.00 -19.59 1.24
CA GLU A 149 -9.27 -20.87 1.91
C GLU A 149 -10.37 -21.69 1.24
N VAL A 150 -11.26 -21.05 0.50
CA VAL A 150 -12.35 -21.73 -0.21
C VAL A 150 -12.02 -21.78 -1.69
N GLY A 151 -11.45 -22.86 -2.17
CA GLY A 151 -10.99 -23.01 -3.55
C GLY A 151 -12.09 -22.85 -4.62
N ARG A 152 -13.36 -23.12 -4.26
CA ARG A 152 -14.54 -22.96 -5.13
C ARG A 152 -15.68 -22.36 -4.35
N ILE A 153 -16.38 -21.40 -4.94
CA ILE A 153 -17.49 -20.68 -4.33
C ILE A 153 -18.71 -20.76 -5.25
N SER A 154 -19.77 -21.40 -4.79
CA SER A 154 -21.04 -21.50 -5.54
C SER A 154 -21.82 -20.21 -5.46
N ILE A 155 -22.40 -19.79 -6.58
CA ILE A 155 -23.30 -18.64 -6.64
C ILE A 155 -24.55 -18.94 -5.81
N GLY A 156 -24.96 -17.97 -5.01
CA GLY A 156 -26.10 -18.12 -4.09
C GLY A 156 -25.75 -18.61 -2.68
N GLN A 157 -24.47 -19.02 -2.43
CA GLN A 157 -24.01 -19.48 -1.12
C GLN A 157 -22.94 -18.57 -0.50
N PHE A 158 -22.75 -17.36 -1.04
CA PHE A 158 -21.65 -16.48 -0.60
C PHE A 158 -21.75 -16.11 0.87
N SER A 159 -22.93 -15.72 1.33
CA SER A 159 -23.15 -15.33 2.74
C SER A 159 -22.97 -16.50 3.69
N ASP A 160 -23.47 -17.70 3.34
CA ASP A 160 -23.35 -18.90 4.18
C ASP A 160 -21.88 -19.33 4.32
N ILE A 161 -21.10 -19.21 3.24
CA ILE A 161 -19.68 -19.56 3.24
C ILE A 161 -18.85 -18.49 3.97
N PHE A 162 -19.16 -17.21 3.73
CA PHE A 162 -18.35 -16.12 4.24
C PHE A 162 -18.60 -15.79 5.71
N ALA A 163 -19.83 -15.94 6.21
CA ALA A 163 -20.16 -15.56 7.59
C ALA A 163 -19.30 -16.26 8.67
N PRO A 164 -19.06 -17.58 8.63
CA PRO A 164 -18.15 -18.22 9.58
C PRO A 164 -16.70 -17.75 9.45
N ILE A 165 -16.22 -17.49 8.22
CA ILE A 165 -14.89 -16.96 7.95
C ILE A 165 -14.75 -15.55 8.54
N TYR A 166 -15.74 -14.70 8.29
CA TYR A 166 -15.80 -13.34 8.83
C TYR A 166 -15.73 -13.31 10.35
N ASN A 167 -16.52 -14.15 11.03
CA ASN A 167 -16.52 -14.21 12.49
C ASN A 167 -15.17 -14.65 13.04
N ARG A 168 -14.55 -15.69 12.45
CA ARG A 168 -13.20 -16.12 12.83
C ARG A 168 -12.17 -15.01 12.67
N LEU A 169 -12.10 -14.38 11.50
CA LEU A 169 -11.14 -13.31 11.23
C LEU A 169 -11.38 -12.09 12.12
N LYS A 170 -12.64 -11.78 12.41
CA LYS A 170 -12.98 -10.69 13.32
C LYS A 170 -12.51 -10.96 14.75
N ASP A 171 -12.64 -12.21 15.22
CA ASP A 171 -12.19 -12.63 16.55
C ASP A 171 -10.64 -12.62 16.61
N GLU A 172 -9.95 -13.12 15.59
CA GLU A 172 -8.48 -13.07 15.48
C GLU A 172 -7.94 -11.63 15.53
N VAL A 173 -8.61 -10.68 14.88
CA VAL A 173 -8.26 -9.26 14.88
C VAL A 173 -8.51 -8.60 16.25
N THR A 174 -9.42 -9.13 17.07
CA THR A 174 -9.70 -8.57 18.42
C THR A 174 -8.78 -9.13 19.51
N ASP A 175 -8.17 -10.31 19.31
CA ASP A 175 -7.27 -10.95 20.28
C ASP A 175 -5.80 -10.54 20.16
N ASP A 176 -5.38 -10.05 19.02
CA ASP A 176 -4.02 -9.53 18.84
C ASP A 176 -3.99 -8.05 19.28
N ASP A 177 -3.08 -7.66 20.19
CA ASP A 177 -2.86 -6.31 20.72
C ASP A 177 -2.53 -5.23 19.65
N THR A 178 -2.63 -5.56 18.38
CA THR A 178 -2.88 -4.63 17.30
C THR A 178 -4.35 -4.24 17.37
N LYS A 179 -4.69 -3.27 18.22
CA LYS A 179 -5.88 -2.46 18.02
C LYS A 179 -5.90 -1.98 16.57
N ILE A 180 -6.49 -2.78 15.69
CA ILE A 180 -7.16 -2.23 14.53
C ILE A 180 -8.26 -1.41 15.18
N GLU A 181 -7.98 -0.15 15.40
CA GLU A 181 -9.00 0.82 15.70
C GLU A 181 -9.94 0.86 14.50
N VAL A 182 -10.89 -0.10 14.47
CA VAL A 182 -12.18 0.05 13.81
C VAL A 182 -12.99 1.10 14.59
N THR A 183 -12.27 2.01 15.21
CA THR A 183 -12.81 3.26 15.70
C THR A 183 -12.79 4.18 14.50
N SER A 184 -13.97 4.51 14.03
CA SER A 184 -14.25 5.79 13.40
C SER A 184 -13.39 6.89 14.05
N LYS A 185 -12.14 7.04 13.68
CA LYS A 185 -11.43 8.31 13.74
C LYS A 185 -11.99 9.21 12.63
N ILE A 186 -13.28 9.47 12.72
CA ILE A 186 -13.89 10.71 12.25
C ILE A 186 -13.47 11.75 13.30
N LEU A 187 -12.22 12.13 13.34
CA LEU A 187 -11.63 13.30 13.97
C LEU A 187 -10.09 13.13 13.87
N GLU A 188 -9.56 12.97 12.65
CA GLU A 188 -8.24 13.54 12.43
C GLU A 188 -8.45 15.05 12.57
N THR A 189 -7.76 15.63 13.50
CA THR A 189 -7.79 17.08 13.68
C THR A 189 -7.37 17.74 12.37
N SER A 190 -7.85 18.95 12.08
CA SER A 190 -7.44 19.73 10.91
C SER A 190 -5.91 19.72 10.71
N ASP A 191 -5.16 19.66 11.80
CA ASP A 191 -3.70 19.64 11.85
C ASP A 191 -3.08 18.32 11.31
N GLU A 192 -3.74 17.17 11.50
CA GLU A 192 -3.26 15.89 10.96
C GLU A 192 -3.51 15.79 9.46
N ILE A 193 -4.64 16.30 9.00
CA ILE A 193 -4.95 16.41 7.57
C ILE A 193 -3.96 17.35 6.85
N GLU A 194 -3.62 18.46 7.48
CA GLU A 194 -2.63 19.41 6.94
C GLU A 194 -1.25 18.76 6.85
N LYS A 195 -0.83 18.05 7.90
CA LYS A 195 0.43 17.28 7.89
C LYS A 195 0.49 16.20 6.82
N LEU A 196 -0.61 15.48 6.56
CA LEU A 196 -0.66 14.48 5.49
C LEU A 196 -0.54 15.12 4.11
N LYS A 197 -1.17 16.29 3.88
CA LYS A 197 -0.98 17.07 2.65
C LYS A 197 0.48 17.47 2.47
N ASP A 198 1.14 17.92 3.52
CA ASP A 198 2.54 18.31 3.50
C ASP A 198 3.47 17.13 3.17
N VAL A 199 3.20 15.94 3.72
CA VAL A 199 3.93 14.70 3.41
C VAL A 199 3.82 14.34 1.93
N GLU A 200 2.61 14.39 1.36
CA GLU A 200 2.42 14.07 -0.07
C GLU A 200 2.98 15.18 -0.99
N MET A 201 2.93 16.43 -0.58
CA MET A 201 3.60 17.51 -1.28
C MET A 201 5.13 17.32 -1.29
N LEU A 202 5.71 16.92 -0.15
CA LEU A 202 7.14 16.59 -0.07
C LEU A 202 7.46 15.43 -1.00
N LYS A 203 6.70 14.34 -0.96
CA LYS A 203 6.88 13.18 -1.84
C LYS A 203 6.81 13.58 -3.31
N ALA A 204 5.78 14.31 -3.72
CA ALA A 204 5.64 14.78 -5.09
C ALA A 204 6.86 15.59 -5.53
N LYS A 205 7.36 16.49 -4.69
CA LYS A 205 8.54 17.30 -4.92
C LYS A 205 9.80 16.45 -5.06
N LEU A 206 10.02 15.49 -4.16
CA LEU A 206 11.17 14.57 -4.20
C LEU A 206 11.14 13.67 -5.44
N MET A 207 9.94 13.33 -5.94
CA MET A 207 9.78 12.51 -7.13
C MET A 207 10.10 13.26 -8.44
N THR A 208 10.21 14.58 -8.45
CA THR A 208 10.70 15.37 -9.60
C THR A 208 12.22 15.45 -9.66
N VAL A 209 12.91 15.17 -8.58
CA VAL A 209 14.36 15.27 -8.46
C VAL A 209 15.02 14.04 -9.10
N ASP A 210 16.19 14.21 -9.72
CA ASP A 210 16.99 13.07 -10.19
C ASP A 210 17.38 12.13 -9.03
N PRO A 211 17.39 10.80 -9.23
CA PRO A 211 17.74 9.85 -8.16
C PRO A 211 19.07 10.14 -7.47
N TYR A 212 20.11 10.42 -8.23
CA TYR A 212 21.43 10.76 -7.65
C TYR A 212 21.39 12.07 -6.86
N LYS A 213 20.65 13.08 -7.36
CA LYS A 213 20.45 14.32 -6.63
C LYS A 213 19.70 14.10 -5.32
N PHE A 214 18.75 13.13 -5.28
CA PHE A 214 18.07 12.75 -4.04
C PHE A 214 19.03 12.10 -3.03
N GLU A 215 19.98 11.28 -3.47
CA GLU A 215 21.05 10.73 -2.60
C GLU A 215 21.88 11.87 -1.98
N VAL A 216 22.21 12.90 -2.76
CA VAL A 216 22.93 14.10 -2.27
C VAL A 216 22.06 14.89 -1.27
N VAL A 217 20.78 15.06 -1.51
CA VAL A 217 19.86 15.71 -0.56
C VAL A 217 19.82 14.95 0.76
N VAL A 218 19.72 13.62 0.71
CA VAL A 218 19.75 12.75 1.89
C VAL A 218 21.09 12.84 2.60
N SER A 219 22.22 12.86 1.90
CA SER A 219 23.54 13.02 2.53
C SER A 219 23.69 14.36 3.28
N ASN A 220 23.12 15.43 2.71
CA ASN A 220 23.09 16.75 3.37
C ASN A 220 22.19 16.73 4.62
N LEU A 221 21.04 16.06 4.56
CA LEU A 221 20.17 15.86 5.72
C LEU A 221 20.88 15.07 6.82
N ILE A 222 21.55 13.96 6.48
CA ILE A 222 22.33 13.14 7.41
C ILE A 222 23.41 13.99 8.10
N SER A 223 24.14 14.81 7.33
CA SER A 223 25.12 15.75 7.90
C SER A 223 24.47 16.78 8.83
N HIS A 224 23.29 17.29 8.45
CA HIS A 224 22.56 18.29 9.23
C HIS A 224 22.06 17.75 10.57
N VAL A 225 21.68 16.48 10.63
CA VAL A 225 21.21 15.82 11.87
C VAL A 225 22.36 15.34 12.76
N GLY A 226 23.61 15.68 12.43
CA GLY A 226 24.76 15.50 13.32
C GLY A 226 25.70 14.33 12.98
N PHE A 227 25.49 13.64 11.87
CA PHE A 227 26.47 12.68 11.38
C PHE A 227 27.71 13.40 10.80
N SER A 228 28.86 12.80 10.99
CA SER A 228 30.14 13.23 10.45
C SER A 228 30.65 12.24 9.40
N ASP A 229 31.68 12.63 8.64
CA ASP A 229 32.30 11.80 7.60
C ASP A 229 31.29 11.20 6.61
N VAL A 230 30.28 12.01 6.24
CA VAL A 230 29.20 11.60 5.32
C VAL A 230 29.75 11.52 3.91
N ARG A 231 29.69 10.34 3.29
CA ARG A 231 30.23 10.08 1.95
C ARG A 231 29.17 9.37 1.10
N VAL A 232 28.83 9.99 -0.04
CA VAL A 232 28.04 9.34 -1.08
C VAL A 232 28.94 8.37 -1.83
N THR A 233 28.53 7.12 -1.99
CA THR A 233 29.29 6.09 -2.70
C THR A 233 29.21 6.29 -4.22
N LYS A 234 30.19 5.75 -4.97
CA LYS A 234 30.19 5.87 -6.44
C LYS A 234 29.36 4.75 -7.08
N LYS A 235 28.63 5.07 -8.13
CA LYS A 235 27.71 4.18 -8.88
C LYS A 235 28.30 2.86 -9.45
N SER A 236 29.59 2.65 -9.39
CA SER A 236 30.22 1.45 -9.99
C SER A 236 30.76 0.53 -8.90
N GLY A 237 30.01 -0.52 -8.58
CA GLY A 237 30.46 -1.60 -7.69
C GLY A 237 29.84 -1.62 -6.31
N ASP A 238 28.89 -0.74 -6.01
CA ASP A 238 28.29 -0.63 -4.68
C ASP A 238 27.04 -1.50 -4.59
N GLU A 239 27.18 -2.58 -3.87
CA GLU A 239 26.21 -3.62 -3.61
C GLU A 239 24.95 -3.13 -2.84
N GLY A 240 24.49 -1.87 -3.07
CA GLY A 240 23.26 -1.33 -2.50
C GLY A 240 23.42 -0.37 -1.33
N VAL A 241 24.66 0.09 -1.00
CA VAL A 241 24.91 1.18 -0.05
C VAL A 241 25.14 2.49 -0.80
N ASP A 242 24.30 3.50 -0.58
CA ASP A 242 24.37 4.79 -1.28
C ASP A 242 25.12 5.87 -0.48
N VAL A 243 25.05 5.82 0.87
CA VAL A 243 25.75 6.77 1.74
C VAL A 243 26.35 6.04 2.95
N ASN A 244 27.59 6.36 3.30
CA ASN A 244 28.21 5.97 4.56
C ASN A 244 28.40 7.20 5.46
N ALA A 245 28.23 7.04 6.76
CA ALA A 245 28.40 8.12 7.73
C ALA A 245 28.86 7.61 9.11
N LEU A 246 29.37 8.52 9.92
CA LEU A 246 29.86 8.26 11.27
C LEU A 246 29.05 9.09 12.29
N LEU A 247 28.46 8.42 13.26
CA LEU A 247 27.88 9.09 14.43
C LEU A 247 28.88 9.04 15.58
N LYS A 248 29.45 10.21 15.92
CA LYS A 248 30.40 10.33 17.02
C LYS A 248 29.68 10.20 18.36
N ASN A 249 30.23 9.35 19.23
CA ASN A 249 29.72 9.17 20.57
C ASN A 249 30.80 9.59 21.60
N PRO A 250 30.57 10.66 22.37
CA PRO A 250 31.61 11.18 23.30
C PRO A 250 31.92 10.27 24.48
N VAL A 251 31.09 9.25 24.74
CA VAL A 251 31.22 8.36 25.90
C VAL A 251 31.43 6.89 25.53
N SER A 252 31.38 6.55 24.22
CA SER A 252 31.55 5.17 23.75
C SER A 252 32.22 5.13 22.37
N VAL A 253 32.17 3.96 21.72
CA VAL A 253 32.69 3.79 20.36
C VAL A 253 31.83 4.55 19.35
N ASP A 254 32.46 5.21 18.39
CA ASP A 254 31.79 5.81 17.26
C ASP A 254 31.04 4.77 16.45
N LEU A 255 29.80 5.08 16.06
CA LEU A 255 28.94 4.17 15.31
C LEU A 255 29.00 4.50 13.81
N ARG A 256 29.25 3.48 13.01
CA ARG A 256 29.24 3.57 11.54
C ARG A 256 27.84 3.23 11.02
N TYR A 257 27.40 3.98 10.03
CA TYR A 257 26.10 3.78 9.39
C TYR A 257 26.25 3.60 7.88
N SER A 258 25.49 2.67 7.34
CA SER A 258 25.32 2.46 5.90
C SER A 258 23.88 2.76 5.54
N PHE A 259 23.66 3.73 4.64
CA PHE A 259 22.34 4.14 4.20
C PHE A 259 22.09 3.66 2.77
N GLN A 260 20.89 3.15 2.53
CA GLN A 260 20.35 2.95 1.19
C GLN A 260 19.23 3.95 0.95
N VAL A 261 19.22 4.59 -0.22
CA VAL A 261 18.28 5.65 -0.58
C VAL A 261 17.42 5.20 -1.76
N LYS A 262 16.10 5.14 -1.57
CA LYS A 262 15.16 4.65 -2.57
C LYS A 262 14.16 5.75 -2.96
N ARG A 263 14.34 6.32 -4.16
CA ARG A 263 13.38 7.25 -4.76
C ARG A 263 12.35 6.48 -5.57
N TRP A 264 11.43 5.82 -4.86
CA TRP A 264 10.44 4.94 -5.46
C TRP A 264 9.01 5.43 -5.23
N LYS A 265 8.14 5.16 -6.22
CA LYS A 265 6.69 5.39 -6.11
C LYS A 265 5.96 4.27 -5.37
N HIS A 266 6.44 3.04 -5.52
CA HIS A 266 5.92 1.84 -4.88
C HIS A 266 6.62 1.55 -3.56
N SER A 267 6.01 0.72 -2.73
CA SER A 267 6.54 0.33 -1.42
C SER A 267 7.88 -0.41 -1.54
N VAL A 268 8.72 -0.25 -0.52
CA VAL A 268 9.98 -0.98 -0.39
C VAL A 268 9.71 -2.33 0.27
N GLY A 269 10.10 -3.41 -0.41
CA GLY A 269 9.86 -4.78 0.01
C GLY A 269 10.98 -5.40 0.84
N ARG A 270 10.74 -6.63 1.31
CA ARG A 270 11.67 -7.45 2.10
C ARG A 270 13.06 -7.59 1.45
N ASN A 271 13.12 -7.75 0.14
CA ASN A 271 14.37 -8.00 -0.57
C ASN A 271 15.36 -6.84 -0.42
N GLU A 272 14.88 -5.58 -0.43
CA GLU A 272 15.75 -4.42 -0.25
C GLU A 272 16.39 -4.40 1.14
N VAL A 273 15.63 -4.79 2.18
CA VAL A 273 16.14 -4.90 3.56
C VAL A 273 17.21 -5.98 3.66
N ALA A 274 16.98 -7.13 3.04
CA ALA A 274 17.94 -8.23 3.02
C ALA A 274 19.22 -7.86 2.22
N ASN A 275 19.05 -7.15 1.09
CA ASN A 275 20.15 -6.69 0.26
C ASN A 275 21.05 -5.70 1.01
N LEU A 276 20.46 -4.65 1.63
CA LEU A 276 21.27 -3.72 2.44
C LEU A 276 22.04 -4.45 3.54
N ARG A 277 21.39 -5.38 4.26
CA ARG A 277 22.04 -6.15 5.32
C ARG A 277 23.21 -6.98 4.80
N GLY A 278 23.09 -7.54 3.58
CA GLY A 278 24.14 -8.31 2.92
C GLY A 278 25.32 -7.47 2.42
N SER A 279 25.07 -6.19 2.12
CA SER A 279 26.03 -5.29 1.46
C SER A 279 26.77 -4.36 2.44
N MET A 280 26.22 -4.14 3.64
CA MET A 280 26.87 -3.29 4.63
C MET A 280 27.96 -4.04 5.41
N ASP A 281 28.96 -3.32 5.90
CA ASP A 281 30.00 -3.88 6.76
C ASP A 281 29.40 -4.44 8.07
N LEU A 282 30.01 -5.51 8.61
CA LEU A 282 29.51 -6.27 9.77
C LEU A 282 29.22 -5.43 11.02
N ASN A 283 29.92 -4.32 11.20
CA ASN A 283 29.78 -3.46 12.38
C ASN A 283 28.98 -2.18 12.09
N ASN A 284 28.43 -2.04 10.90
CA ASN A 284 27.64 -0.88 10.53
C ASN A 284 26.17 -1.05 10.95
N GLN A 285 25.52 0.07 11.25
CA GLN A 285 24.09 0.16 11.41
C GLN A 285 23.45 0.46 10.06
N GLY A 286 22.48 -0.34 9.63
CA GLY A 286 21.80 -0.15 8.35
C GLY A 286 20.57 0.76 8.46
N VAL A 287 20.39 1.64 7.49
CA VAL A 287 19.21 2.50 7.37
C VAL A 287 18.74 2.53 5.93
N ILE A 288 17.44 2.31 5.69
CA ILE A 288 16.83 2.56 4.37
C ILE A 288 15.97 3.82 4.46
N ILE A 289 16.26 4.80 3.59
CA ILE A 289 15.46 6.01 3.45
C ILE A 289 14.71 5.96 2.12
N ALA A 290 13.37 6.06 2.16
CA ALA A 290 12.55 5.92 0.96
C ALA A 290 11.53 7.05 0.81
N THR A 291 11.24 7.41 -0.45
CA THR A 291 10.12 8.33 -0.79
C THR A 291 8.76 7.63 -0.77
N SER A 292 8.70 6.39 -0.32
CA SER A 292 7.50 5.56 -0.24
C SER A 292 7.39 4.88 1.12
N HIS A 293 6.42 3.99 1.28
CA HIS A 293 6.21 3.19 2.49
C HIS A 293 6.98 1.87 2.40
N PHE A 294 7.08 1.17 3.53
CA PHE A 294 7.62 -0.19 3.61
C PHE A 294 6.48 -1.19 3.73
N THR A 295 6.65 -2.36 3.11
CA THR A 295 5.70 -3.47 3.28
C THR A 295 5.83 -4.09 4.67
N GLU A 296 4.81 -4.76 5.16
CA GLU A 296 4.87 -5.52 6.44
C GLU A 296 6.01 -6.53 6.43
N SER A 297 6.22 -7.22 5.31
CA SER A 297 7.33 -8.17 5.17
C SER A 297 8.71 -7.50 5.24
N ALA A 298 8.84 -6.23 4.80
CA ALA A 298 10.06 -5.45 4.96
C ALA A 298 10.27 -5.03 6.43
N ILE A 299 9.20 -4.61 7.10
CA ILE A 299 9.24 -4.24 8.53
C ILE A 299 9.61 -5.45 9.38
N HIS A 300 9.00 -6.61 9.12
CA HIS A 300 9.34 -7.86 9.81
C HIS A 300 10.80 -8.27 9.55
N GLU A 301 11.26 -8.24 8.28
CA GLU A 301 12.65 -8.55 7.95
C GLU A 301 13.63 -7.59 8.64
N ALA A 302 13.32 -6.30 8.71
CA ALA A 302 14.17 -5.29 9.34
C ALA A 302 14.40 -5.54 10.83
N LYS A 303 13.39 -6.07 11.52
CA LYS A 303 13.38 -6.36 12.97
C LYS A 303 13.65 -7.82 13.31
N SER A 304 13.95 -8.67 12.31
CA SER A 304 14.13 -10.12 12.53
C SER A 304 15.15 -10.42 13.63
N GLU A 305 14.78 -11.27 14.58
CA GLU A 305 15.66 -11.76 15.62
C GLU A 305 16.88 -12.48 14.98
N ASN A 306 18.02 -12.41 15.64
CA ASN A 306 19.29 -12.99 15.18
C ASN A 306 19.88 -12.38 13.89
N LYS A 307 19.41 -11.24 13.45
CA LYS A 307 20.00 -10.47 12.35
C LYS A 307 20.31 -9.04 12.79
N THR A 308 21.29 -8.40 12.14
CA THR A 308 21.54 -6.97 12.37
C THR A 308 20.29 -6.16 12.02
N PRO A 309 19.70 -5.40 12.96
CA PRO A 309 18.52 -4.59 12.69
C PRO A 309 18.78 -3.55 11.60
N ILE A 310 17.76 -3.29 10.79
CA ILE A 310 17.77 -2.22 9.79
C ILE A 310 16.70 -1.19 10.16
N ASN A 311 17.09 0.08 10.24
CA ASN A 311 16.15 1.16 10.47
C ASN A 311 15.47 1.54 9.15
N LEU A 312 14.16 1.74 9.20
CA LEU A 312 13.35 2.09 8.04
C LEU A 312 12.78 3.50 8.21
N VAL A 313 13.09 4.37 7.25
CA VAL A 313 12.65 5.77 7.22
C VAL A 313 11.84 5.96 5.93
N GLY A 314 10.53 5.85 6.01
CA GLY A 314 9.62 6.11 4.91
C GLY A 314 9.37 7.62 4.72
N ILE A 315 8.51 7.96 3.76
CA ILE A 315 8.24 9.37 3.43
C ILE A 315 7.66 10.15 4.62
N LYS A 316 6.85 9.51 5.46
CA LYS A 316 6.24 10.13 6.65
C LYS A 316 7.30 10.43 7.71
N GLU A 317 8.15 9.45 8.02
CA GLU A 317 9.27 9.61 8.95
C GLU A 317 10.27 10.65 8.44
N LEU A 318 10.57 10.63 7.14
CA LEU A 318 11.45 11.62 6.49
C LEU A 318 10.91 13.04 6.63
N TYR A 319 9.60 13.24 6.44
CA TYR A 319 8.94 14.52 6.67
C TYR A 319 9.13 15.00 8.11
N TYR A 320 8.89 14.13 9.09
CA TYR A 320 9.06 14.49 10.49
C TYR A 320 10.51 14.82 10.86
N VAL A 321 11.49 14.10 10.32
CA VAL A 321 12.92 14.42 10.52
C VAL A 321 13.23 15.81 9.96
N ILE A 322 12.77 16.12 8.75
CA ILE A 322 12.98 17.44 8.12
C ILE A 322 12.37 18.55 8.98
N GLN A 323 11.14 18.38 9.47
CA GLN A 323 10.47 19.36 10.31
C GLN A 323 11.17 19.54 11.67
N ALA A 324 11.49 18.44 12.35
CA ALA A 324 12.11 18.45 13.67
C ALA A 324 13.51 19.08 13.67
N THR A 325 14.22 19.00 12.54
CA THR A 325 15.59 19.50 12.41
C THR A 325 15.66 20.86 11.70
N ASP A 326 14.54 21.41 11.28
CA ASP A 326 14.46 22.65 10.47
C ASP A 326 15.34 22.60 9.19
N PHE A 327 15.49 21.42 8.61
CA PHE A 327 16.26 21.22 7.40
C PHE A 327 15.55 21.87 6.20
N LYS A 328 16.19 22.87 5.59
CA LYS A 328 15.61 23.60 4.44
C LYS A 328 15.83 22.85 3.14
N ILE A 329 15.04 21.84 2.91
CA ILE A 329 15.18 20.93 1.77
C ILE A 329 15.17 21.67 0.42
N GLU A 330 14.46 22.80 0.29
CA GLU A 330 14.40 23.63 -0.90
C GLU A 330 15.76 24.08 -1.38
N LYS A 331 16.67 24.39 -0.46
CA LYS A 331 18.03 24.84 -0.76
C LYS A 331 18.89 23.74 -1.42
N HIS A 332 18.47 22.50 -1.30
CA HIS A 332 19.20 21.32 -1.77
C HIS A 332 18.54 20.68 -3.00
N LEU A 333 17.37 21.17 -3.41
CA LEU A 333 16.66 20.69 -4.59
C LEU A 333 16.98 21.50 -5.87
N LEU A 334 17.57 22.66 -5.72
CA LEU A 334 18.07 23.51 -6.82
C LEU A 334 19.46 23.01 -7.26
#